data_997a257e83f4eeaf68c355cacf40bdd2
#
_entry.id   997a257e83f4eeaf68c355cacf40bdd2
#
_cell.length_a   1.000
_cell.length_b   1.000
_cell.length_c   1.000
_cell.angle_alpha   90.00
_cell.angle_beta   90.00
_cell.angle_gamma   90.00
#
_symmetry.space_group_name_H-M   'P 1'
#
loop_
_entity.id
_entity.type
_entity.pdbx_description
1 polymer ?
#
loop_
_entity_poly.entity_id
_entity_poly.type
_entity_poly.pdbx_seq_one_letter_code
_entity_poly.pdbx_strand_id
1 'polypeptide(L)'
;HIDVIFNKICEIKGLTDQLFDYSLACNEEALELDAPCNMESAIGDYLSEMAFILRENSFSLDIEKLIWKDFKITVNSNFLGRIFNNITNNICKYADKKAPVCISSIYRSKDAGIEITNHIADKSSLFNTTGMGIRNITLMMKQMNGRAIVSHNNTEFRITLWFSRA
;
A
#
# COMPACT_ATOMS: atom_id res chain seq x y z
N HIS A 1 -18.46 3.11 -27.81
CA HIS A 1 -18.08 4.51 -27.48
C HIS A 1 -18.26 4.83 -25.99
N ILE A 2 -19.33 4.35 -25.34
CA ILE A 2 -19.61 4.60 -23.90
C ILE A 2 -18.52 4.00 -23.01
N ASP A 3 -18.08 2.79 -23.30
CA ASP A 3 -17.00 2.12 -22.52
C ASP A 3 -15.66 2.87 -22.60
N VAL A 4 -15.34 3.44 -23.76
CA VAL A 4 -14.13 4.25 -23.96
C VAL A 4 -14.20 5.52 -23.11
N ILE A 5 -15.34 6.19 -23.12
CA ILE A 5 -15.58 7.40 -22.31
C ILE A 5 -15.50 7.08 -20.83
N PHE A 6 -16.15 6.00 -20.39
CA PHE A 6 -16.12 5.55 -19.00
C PHE A 6 -14.69 5.23 -18.54
N ASN A 7 -13.92 4.49 -19.35
CA ASN A 7 -12.53 4.18 -19.07
C ASN A 7 -11.67 5.44 -18.95
N LYS A 8 -11.88 6.43 -19.80
CA LYS A 8 -11.16 7.71 -19.72
C LYS A 8 -11.54 8.51 -18.48
N ILE A 9 -12.79 8.50 -18.06
CA ILE A 9 -13.23 9.14 -16.80
C ILE A 9 -12.55 8.46 -15.61
N CYS A 10 -12.50 7.14 -15.56
CA CYS A 10 -11.81 6.39 -14.50
C CYS A 10 -10.31 6.69 -14.47
N GLU A 11 -9.66 6.80 -15.64
CA GLU A 11 -8.25 7.17 -15.75
C GLU A 11 -8.01 8.59 -15.21
N ILE A 12 -8.82 9.57 -15.60
CA ILE A 12 -8.73 10.96 -15.11
C ILE A 12 -8.94 11.00 -13.60
N LYS A 13 -9.95 10.30 -13.08
CA LYS A 13 -10.19 10.20 -11.64
C LYS A 13 -8.96 9.64 -10.91
N GLY A 14 -8.38 8.55 -11.41
CA GLY A 14 -7.18 7.96 -10.84
C GLY A 14 -5.99 8.91 -10.79
N LEU A 15 -5.76 9.67 -11.86
CA LEU A 15 -4.70 10.69 -11.91
C LEU A 15 -4.97 11.85 -10.95
N THR A 16 -6.23 12.29 -10.84
CA THR A 16 -6.63 13.35 -9.90
C THR A 16 -6.42 12.91 -8.45
N ASP A 17 -6.80 11.68 -8.10
CA ASP A 17 -6.58 11.12 -6.77
C ASP A 17 -5.07 11.04 -6.44
N GLN A 18 -4.24 10.63 -7.40
CA GLN A 18 -2.78 10.59 -7.23
C GLN A 18 -2.17 11.98 -7.03
N LEU A 19 -2.63 12.99 -7.75
CA LEU A 19 -2.18 14.37 -7.59
C LEU A 19 -2.60 14.94 -6.23
N PHE A 20 -3.80 14.63 -5.78
CA PHE A 20 -4.28 15.03 -4.47
C PHE A 20 -3.46 14.38 -3.35
N ASP A 21 -3.19 13.08 -3.42
CA ASP A 21 -2.33 12.37 -2.49
C ASP A 21 -0.91 12.96 -2.46
N TYR A 22 -0.37 13.28 -3.63
CA TYR A 22 0.94 13.93 -3.73
C TYR A 22 0.95 15.30 -3.05
N SER A 23 -0.07 16.12 -3.28
CA SER A 23 -0.22 17.42 -2.63
C SER A 23 -0.25 17.32 -1.10
N LEU A 24 -0.99 16.35 -0.55
CA LEU A 24 -1.02 16.08 0.88
C LEU A 24 0.34 15.60 1.42
N ALA A 25 1.00 14.70 0.68
CA ALA A 25 2.28 14.13 1.08
C ALA A 25 3.42 15.15 1.03
N CYS A 26 3.33 16.19 0.20
CA CYS A 26 4.30 17.27 0.07
C CYS A 26 3.99 18.48 0.96
N ASN A 27 2.89 18.47 1.72
CA ASN A 27 2.55 19.57 2.60
C ASN A 27 3.62 19.71 3.71
N GLU A 28 4.21 20.90 3.85
CA GLU A 28 5.25 21.20 4.85
C GLU A 28 4.67 21.43 6.25
N GLU A 29 3.36 21.55 6.39
CA GLU A 29 2.71 21.62 7.70
C GLU A 29 2.94 20.32 8.47
N ALA A 30 3.16 20.43 9.78
CA ALA A 30 3.35 19.28 10.64
C ALA A 30 2.11 18.36 10.59
N LEU A 31 2.33 17.10 10.21
CA LEU A 31 1.28 16.09 10.21
C LEU A 31 0.85 15.78 11.64
N GLU A 32 -0.43 15.87 11.92
CA GLU A 32 -0.99 15.43 13.19
C GLU A 32 -1.06 13.90 13.18
N LEU A 33 -0.40 13.29 14.18
CA LEU A 33 -0.40 11.84 14.37
C LEU A 33 -1.45 11.44 15.39
N ASP A 34 -2.06 10.27 15.17
CA ASP A 34 -3.01 9.68 16.11
C ASP A 34 -2.28 9.22 17.39
N ALA A 35 -3.03 8.96 18.46
CA ALA A 35 -2.45 8.42 19.69
C ALA A 35 -1.77 7.07 19.43
N PRO A 36 -0.65 6.75 20.14
CA PRO A 36 0.01 5.45 20.01
C PRO A 36 -0.95 4.29 20.26
N CYS A 37 -0.95 3.31 19.39
CA CYS A 37 -1.76 2.11 19.54
C CYS A 37 -1.02 0.88 19.00
N ASN A 38 -1.52 -0.31 19.31
CA ASN A 38 -0.98 -1.55 18.77
C ASN A 38 -1.07 -1.55 17.24
N MET A 39 -0.04 -2.09 16.61
CA MET A 39 0.05 -2.21 15.15
C MET A 39 -1.14 -2.95 14.55
N GLU A 40 -1.64 -4.02 15.19
CA GLU A 40 -2.86 -4.69 14.78
C GLU A 40 -4.07 -3.74 14.75
N SER A 41 -4.26 -2.95 15.81
CA SER A 41 -5.35 -1.98 15.88
C SER A 41 -5.24 -0.86 14.86
N ALA A 42 -4.03 -0.43 14.54
CA ALA A 42 -3.79 0.63 13.56
C ALA A 42 -3.98 0.16 12.10
N ILE A 43 -3.60 -1.07 11.78
CA ILE A 43 -3.43 -1.54 10.40
C ILE A 43 -4.43 -2.64 10.04
N GLY A 44 -4.94 -3.40 11.01
CA GLY A 44 -5.74 -4.60 10.78
C GLY A 44 -6.97 -4.36 9.90
N ASP A 45 -7.69 -3.28 10.11
CA ASP A 45 -8.88 -2.96 9.32
C ASP A 45 -8.53 -2.65 7.85
N TYR A 46 -7.43 -1.94 7.61
CA TYR A 46 -6.96 -1.66 6.24
C TYR A 46 -6.52 -2.92 5.51
N LEU A 47 -5.85 -3.85 6.21
CA LEU A 47 -5.49 -5.15 5.63
C LEU A 47 -6.72 -6.00 5.35
N SER A 48 -7.73 -5.95 6.22
CA SER A 48 -9.00 -6.66 6.02
C SER A 48 -9.75 -6.13 4.81
N GLU A 49 -9.82 -4.82 4.65
CA GLU A 49 -10.43 -4.18 3.49
C GLU A 49 -9.67 -4.51 2.20
N MET A 50 -8.33 -4.44 2.21
CA MET A 50 -7.50 -4.88 1.09
C MET A 50 -7.79 -6.34 0.73
N ALA A 51 -7.82 -7.24 1.72
CA ALA A 51 -8.08 -8.65 1.51
C ALA A 51 -9.46 -8.88 0.86
N PHE A 52 -10.47 -8.15 1.31
CA PHE A 52 -11.81 -8.20 0.71
C PHE A 52 -11.79 -7.77 -0.76
N ILE A 53 -11.21 -6.62 -1.07
CA ILE A 53 -11.13 -6.10 -2.45
C ILE A 53 -10.35 -7.05 -3.35
N LEU A 54 -9.23 -7.59 -2.88
CA LEU A 54 -8.41 -8.53 -3.66
C LEU A 54 -9.16 -9.82 -3.97
N ARG A 55 -9.91 -10.37 -3.00
CA ARG A 55 -10.75 -11.57 -3.22
C ARG A 55 -11.87 -11.31 -4.22
N GLU A 56 -12.53 -10.16 -4.12
CA GLU A 56 -13.56 -9.75 -5.09
C GLU A 56 -12.98 -9.61 -6.52
N ASN A 57 -11.69 -9.30 -6.64
CA ASN A 57 -10.96 -9.24 -7.90
C ASN A 57 -10.27 -10.57 -8.28
N SER A 58 -10.65 -11.67 -7.65
CA SER A 58 -10.17 -13.03 -7.94
C SER A 58 -8.70 -13.31 -7.61
N PHE A 59 -8.13 -12.55 -6.68
CA PHE A 59 -6.81 -12.86 -6.11
C PHE A 59 -6.93 -13.83 -4.94
N SER A 60 -6.00 -14.78 -4.83
CA SER A 60 -5.78 -15.55 -3.62
C SER A 60 -4.80 -14.83 -2.69
N LEU A 61 -4.90 -15.07 -1.41
CA LEU A 61 -4.08 -14.45 -0.38
C LEU A 61 -3.37 -15.53 0.45
N ASP A 62 -2.11 -15.27 0.75
CA ASP A 62 -1.32 -16.02 1.73
C ASP A 62 -0.97 -15.08 2.87
N ILE A 63 -1.54 -15.34 4.04
CA ILE A 63 -1.35 -14.57 5.28
C ILE A 63 -0.75 -15.43 6.41
N GLU A 64 -0.20 -16.59 6.12
CA GLU A 64 0.33 -17.50 7.15
C GLU A 64 1.45 -16.88 7.98
N LYS A 65 2.20 -15.94 7.40
CA LYS A 65 3.28 -15.19 8.07
C LYS A 65 2.86 -13.83 8.64
N LEU A 66 1.58 -13.51 8.59
CA LEU A 66 1.04 -12.32 9.23
C LEU A 66 0.74 -12.64 10.70
N ILE A 67 1.65 -12.26 11.58
CA ILE A 67 1.57 -12.53 13.02
C ILE A 67 1.54 -11.19 13.75
N TRP A 68 0.57 -11.00 14.62
CA TRP A 68 0.47 -9.82 15.45
C TRP A 68 1.23 -10.02 16.77
N LYS A 69 2.01 -9.00 17.16
CA LYS A 69 2.72 -8.92 18.44
C LYS A 69 2.39 -7.61 19.14
N ASP A 70 2.63 -7.54 20.42
CA ASP A 70 2.51 -6.29 21.18
C ASP A 70 3.61 -5.31 20.73
N PHE A 71 3.25 -4.47 19.75
CA PHE A 71 4.12 -3.46 19.19
C PHE A 71 3.32 -2.19 18.92
N LYS A 72 3.63 -1.12 19.64
CA LYS A 72 2.94 0.17 19.50
C LYS A 72 3.58 1.03 18.42
N ILE A 73 2.75 1.65 17.61
CA ILE A 73 3.12 2.60 16.56
C ILE A 73 2.29 3.87 16.66
N THR A 74 2.80 4.93 16.06
CA THR A 74 2.10 6.20 15.94
C THR A 74 1.97 6.53 14.46
N VAL A 75 0.74 6.70 13.99
CA VAL A 75 0.43 6.88 12.56
C VAL A 75 -0.63 7.97 12.37
N ASN A 76 -0.90 8.30 11.12
CA ASN A 76 -2.07 9.07 10.72
C ASN A 76 -3.01 8.16 9.92
N SER A 77 -4.22 7.95 10.40
CA SER A 77 -5.18 7.00 9.81
C SER A 77 -5.59 7.38 8.38
N ASN A 78 -5.69 8.66 8.07
CA ASN A 78 -5.97 9.11 6.69
C ASN A 78 -4.84 8.72 5.73
N PHE A 79 -3.58 8.88 6.15
CA PHE A 79 -2.43 8.48 5.34
C PHE A 79 -2.37 6.96 5.16
N LEU A 80 -2.64 6.19 6.21
CA LEU A 80 -2.72 4.72 6.09
C LEU A 80 -3.78 4.29 5.08
N GLY A 81 -4.98 4.86 5.13
CA GLY A 81 -6.04 4.56 4.17
C GLY A 81 -5.60 4.81 2.72
N ARG A 82 -4.92 5.92 2.46
CA ARG A 82 -4.38 6.25 1.13
C ARG A 82 -3.26 5.33 0.70
N ILE A 83 -2.36 4.98 1.61
CA ILE A 83 -1.25 4.04 1.36
C ILE A 83 -1.80 2.68 0.95
N PHE A 84 -2.70 2.10 1.75
CA PHE A 84 -3.28 0.80 1.45
C PHE A 84 -4.14 0.80 0.19
N ASN A 85 -4.86 1.89 -0.08
CA ASN A 85 -5.60 2.06 -1.34
C ASN A 85 -4.67 2.09 -2.56
N ASN A 86 -3.55 2.81 -2.49
CA ASN A 86 -2.53 2.83 -3.55
C ASN A 86 -1.94 1.43 -3.79
N ILE A 87 -1.62 0.70 -2.73
CA ILE A 87 -1.08 -0.67 -2.83
C ILE A 87 -2.12 -1.60 -3.47
N THR A 88 -3.36 -1.57 -2.98
CA THR A 88 -4.46 -2.41 -3.50
C THR A 88 -4.70 -2.16 -4.99
N ASN A 89 -4.75 -0.91 -5.39
CA ASN A 89 -4.93 -0.53 -6.80
C ASN A 89 -3.78 -1.01 -7.68
N ASN A 90 -2.54 -0.92 -7.20
CA ASN A 90 -1.37 -1.42 -7.92
C ASN A 90 -1.45 -2.95 -8.10
N ILE A 91 -1.81 -3.68 -7.06
CA ILE A 91 -1.99 -5.14 -7.15
C ILE A 91 -3.08 -5.48 -8.18
N CYS A 92 -4.25 -4.86 -8.09
CA CYS A 92 -5.35 -5.11 -9.01
C CYS A 92 -4.97 -4.84 -10.48
N LYS A 93 -4.11 -3.86 -10.74
CA LYS A 93 -3.68 -3.49 -12.10
C LYS A 93 -2.57 -4.36 -12.66
N TYR A 94 -1.62 -4.80 -11.84
CA TYR A 94 -0.34 -5.34 -12.31
C TYR A 94 -0.01 -6.75 -11.85
N ALA A 95 -0.69 -7.27 -10.81
CA ALA A 95 -0.39 -8.57 -10.27
C ALA A 95 -0.99 -9.72 -11.10
N ASP A 96 -0.28 -10.84 -11.12
CA ASP A 96 -0.77 -12.10 -11.71
C ASP A 96 -1.71 -12.79 -10.72
N LYS A 97 -2.95 -13.02 -11.15
CA LYS A 97 -3.98 -13.70 -10.35
C LYS A 97 -3.73 -15.19 -10.14
N LYS A 98 -2.78 -15.78 -10.88
CA LYS A 98 -2.42 -17.20 -10.76
C LYS A 98 -1.55 -17.49 -9.54
N ALA A 99 -0.93 -16.47 -8.97
CA ALA A 99 -0.11 -16.58 -7.77
C ALA A 99 -0.75 -15.81 -6.60
N PRO A 100 -0.60 -16.28 -5.36
CA PRO A 100 -1.17 -15.60 -4.21
C PRO A 100 -0.46 -14.26 -3.94
N VAL A 101 -1.20 -13.30 -3.43
CA VAL A 101 -0.64 -12.11 -2.80
C VAL A 101 -0.27 -12.49 -1.37
N CYS A 102 1.02 -12.37 -1.04
CA CYS A 102 1.53 -12.74 0.28
C CYS A 102 1.62 -11.51 1.18
N ILE A 103 1.10 -11.61 2.39
CA ILE A 103 1.18 -10.56 3.40
C ILE A 103 1.84 -11.14 4.64
N SER A 104 2.87 -10.49 5.14
CA SER A 104 3.61 -10.91 6.31
C SER A 104 3.97 -9.75 7.23
N SER A 105 4.29 -10.05 8.47
CA SER A 105 4.77 -9.08 9.46
C SER A 105 6.21 -9.39 9.88
N ILE A 106 6.97 -8.34 10.12
CA ILE A 106 8.38 -8.43 10.54
C ILE A 106 8.54 -7.54 11.76
N TYR A 107 9.15 -8.09 12.82
CA TYR A 107 9.36 -7.34 14.06
C TYR A 107 10.84 -7.29 14.42
N ARG A 108 11.30 -6.08 14.76
CA ARG A 108 12.63 -5.79 15.31
C ARG A 108 12.45 -5.03 16.62
N SER A 109 13.55 -4.74 17.32
CA SER A 109 13.49 -4.02 18.60
C SER A 109 12.91 -2.61 18.46
N LYS A 110 13.25 -1.90 17.39
CA LYS A 110 12.91 -0.47 17.19
C LYS A 110 11.87 -0.22 16.11
N ASP A 111 11.63 -1.16 15.22
CA ASP A 111 10.68 -1.03 14.13
C ASP A 111 9.95 -2.35 13.84
N ALA A 112 8.79 -2.23 13.22
CA ALA A 112 8.03 -3.36 12.70
C ALA A 112 7.58 -3.07 11.27
N GLY A 113 7.50 -4.09 10.46
CA GLY A 113 7.15 -4.00 9.04
C GLY A 113 5.95 -4.84 8.67
N ILE A 114 5.16 -4.34 7.72
CA ILE A 114 4.21 -5.13 6.93
C ILE A 114 4.78 -5.26 5.54
N GLU A 115 4.99 -6.48 5.10
CA GLU A 115 5.49 -6.81 3.77
C GLU A 115 4.37 -7.38 2.92
N ILE A 116 4.20 -6.85 1.73
CA ILE A 116 3.22 -7.28 0.75
C ILE A 116 3.96 -7.62 -0.54
N THR A 117 3.78 -8.85 -1.02
CA THR A 117 4.47 -9.38 -2.20
C THR A 117 3.46 -9.95 -3.18
N ASN A 118 3.61 -9.64 -4.46
CA ASN A 118 2.81 -10.22 -5.53
C ASN A 118 3.66 -10.56 -6.75
N HIS A 119 3.21 -11.53 -7.53
CA HIS A 119 3.77 -11.80 -8.84
C HIS A 119 3.28 -10.78 -9.87
N ILE A 120 4.10 -10.48 -10.86
CA ILE A 120 3.82 -9.51 -11.91
C ILE A 120 3.24 -10.24 -13.12
N ALA A 121 2.07 -9.80 -13.60
CA ALA A 121 1.37 -10.46 -14.71
C ALA A 121 2.07 -10.23 -16.06
N ASP A 122 2.50 -9.01 -16.35
CA ASP A 122 3.14 -8.63 -17.61
C ASP A 122 4.21 -7.56 -17.37
N LYS A 123 5.41 -7.83 -17.87
CA LYS A 123 6.55 -6.91 -17.78
C LYS A 123 6.30 -5.58 -18.49
N SER A 124 5.52 -5.56 -19.56
CA SER A 124 5.23 -4.35 -20.32
C SER A 124 4.38 -3.35 -19.54
N SER A 125 3.56 -3.83 -18.60
CA SER A 125 2.70 -2.98 -17.76
C SER A 125 3.48 -2.12 -16.77
N LEU A 126 4.67 -2.54 -16.35
CA LEU A 126 5.53 -1.79 -15.43
C LEU A 126 6.07 -0.49 -16.05
N PHE A 127 6.24 -0.44 -17.36
CA PHE A 127 6.76 0.73 -18.07
C PHE A 127 5.71 1.84 -18.27
N ASN A 128 4.43 1.52 -18.13
CA ASN A 128 3.32 2.46 -18.32
C ASN A 128 2.84 3.13 -17.04
N THR A 129 3.54 2.94 -15.92
CA THR A 129 3.16 3.53 -14.65
C THR A 129 3.80 4.91 -14.50
N THR A 130 3.03 5.86 -13.95
CA THR A 130 3.58 7.18 -13.59
C THR A 130 4.56 7.12 -12.41
N GLY A 131 4.61 6.00 -11.70
CA GLY A 131 5.38 5.83 -10.45
C GLY A 131 4.86 6.67 -9.29
N MET A 132 3.81 7.44 -9.51
CA MET A 132 3.29 8.41 -8.53
C MET A 132 2.70 7.71 -7.31
N GLY A 133 2.05 6.56 -7.47
CA GLY A 133 1.48 5.79 -6.35
C GLY A 133 2.56 5.37 -5.35
N ILE A 134 3.65 4.81 -5.83
CA ILE A 134 4.79 4.41 -4.98
C ILE A 134 5.47 5.62 -4.33
N ARG A 135 5.64 6.70 -5.10
CA ARG A 135 6.20 7.95 -4.58
C ARG A 135 5.34 8.52 -3.46
N ASN A 136 4.03 8.53 -3.60
CA ASN A 136 3.09 9.00 -2.59
C ASN A 136 3.18 8.14 -1.32
N ILE A 137 3.23 6.82 -1.44
CA ILE A 137 3.42 5.91 -0.32
C ILE A 137 4.72 6.24 0.44
N THR A 138 5.81 6.39 -0.27
CA THR A 138 7.12 6.70 0.31
C THR A 138 7.11 8.02 1.08
N LEU A 139 6.52 9.07 0.51
CA LEU A 139 6.41 10.38 1.14
C LEU A 139 5.51 10.35 2.38
N MET A 140 4.35 9.69 2.30
CA MET A 140 3.43 9.57 3.43
C MET A 140 4.03 8.76 4.58
N MET A 141 4.71 7.66 4.29
CA MET A 141 5.42 6.88 5.31
C MET A 141 6.50 7.71 6.00
N LYS A 142 7.27 8.49 5.23
CA LYS A 142 8.29 9.38 5.78
C LYS A 142 7.70 10.43 6.72
N GLN A 143 6.57 11.03 6.39
CA GLN A 143 5.89 12.00 7.26
C GLN A 143 5.39 11.38 8.58
N MET A 144 5.14 10.08 8.60
CA MET A 144 4.80 9.33 9.81
C MET A 144 6.03 8.77 10.56
N ASN A 145 7.23 9.23 10.26
CA ASN A 145 8.51 8.72 10.80
C ASN A 145 8.75 7.23 10.51
N GLY A 146 8.11 6.71 9.48
CA GLY A 146 8.32 5.39 8.93
C GLY A 146 9.08 5.44 7.61
N ARG A 147 9.09 4.33 6.91
CA ARG A 147 9.65 4.22 5.57
C ARG A 147 8.96 3.13 4.76
N ALA A 148 8.90 3.31 3.46
CA ALA A 148 8.51 2.28 2.51
C ALA A 148 9.75 1.82 1.74
N ILE A 149 9.95 0.52 1.65
CA ILE A 149 11.01 -0.10 0.84
C ILE A 149 10.33 -0.90 -0.26
N VAL A 150 10.67 -0.59 -1.50
CA VAL A 150 10.14 -1.26 -2.69
C VAL A 150 11.27 -1.99 -3.40
N SER A 151 11.04 -3.24 -3.73
CA SER A 151 11.92 -4.02 -4.59
C SER A 151 11.12 -4.81 -5.61
N HIS A 152 11.68 -5.01 -6.78
CA HIS A 152 11.10 -5.84 -7.82
C HIS A 152 12.18 -6.53 -8.64
N ASN A 153 11.83 -7.68 -9.16
CA ASN A 153 12.59 -8.36 -10.19
C ASN A 153 11.68 -8.63 -11.40
N ASN A 154 12.06 -9.55 -12.27
CA ASN A 154 11.28 -9.85 -13.47
C ASN A 154 9.93 -10.56 -13.21
N THR A 155 9.69 -11.09 -12.01
CA THR A 155 8.53 -11.92 -11.69
C THR A 155 7.78 -11.47 -10.46
N GLU A 156 8.40 -10.70 -9.57
CA GLU A 156 7.87 -10.37 -8.25
C GLU A 156 8.04 -8.89 -7.95
N PHE A 157 7.01 -8.31 -7.34
CA PHE A 157 7.01 -6.99 -6.74
C PHE A 157 6.80 -7.10 -5.24
N ARG A 158 7.58 -6.37 -4.47
CA ARG A 158 7.54 -6.39 -3.01
C ARG A 158 7.56 -4.96 -2.47
N ILE A 159 6.68 -4.68 -1.54
CA ILE A 159 6.69 -3.45 -0.75
C ILE A 159 6.67 -3.79 0.73
N THR A 160 7.53 -3.13 1.50
CA THR A 160 7.55 -3.25 2.96
C THR A 160 7.35 -1.88 3.59
N LEU A 161 6.30 -1.75 4.39
CA LEU A 161 6.00 -0.56 5.17
C LEU A 161 6.59 -0.74 6.56
N TRP A 162 7.58 0.07 6.91
CA TRP A 162 8.23 0.05 8.22
C TRP A 162 7.72 1.16 9.12
N PHE A 163 7.34 0.80 10.32
CA PHE A 163 6.85 1.70 11.36
C PHE A 163 7.81 1.70 12.54
N SER A 164 8.16 2.89 13.01
CA SER A 164 8.98 3.02 14.23
C SER A 164 8.14 2.72 15.47
N ARG A 165 8.77 2.16 16.49
CA ARG A 165 8.14 1.95 17.79
C ARG A 165 7.76 3.30 18.41
N ALA A 166 6.54 3.41 18.86
CA ALA A 166 6.05 4.58 19.58
C ALA A 166 6.67 4.71 20.96
#